data_ddd9d673b45e42a16cf85a6f85656798
#
_entry.id   ddd9d673b45e42a16cf85a6f85656798
#
_cell.length_a   1.000
_cell.length_b   1.000
_cell.length_c   1.000
_cell.angle_alpha   90.00
_cell.angle_beta   90.00
_cell.angle_gamma   90.00
#
_symmetry.space_group_name_H-M   'P 1'
#
loop_
_entity.id
_entity.type
_entity.pdbx_description
1 polymer ?
#
loop_
_entity_poly.entity_id
_entity_poly.type
_entity_poly.pdbx_seq_one_letter_code
_entity_poly.pdbx_strand_id
1 'polypeptide(L)'
;YARDHIDDLSHRIINQIKKLHKEIFKNEKTVAERYVAQAVKKLWHDIVGRIDYESTHLFNELKVKPSKLFKRKNKDEYYWKQQELSEDLIFDDYWKQVAFYWKCTGKKPFLSLVNEDDYMILDDTHEKMRADHLEYQFNLMTNKIYRWEQMIIYCKGNLSELANITEEPDLNHYYHYKDTTDKQKQTIKQLWGLEI
;
A
#
# COMPACT_ATOMS: atom_id res chain seq x y z
N TYR A 1 -13.62 6.38 27.23
CA TYR A 1 -13.93 7.48 26.30
C TYR A 1 -13.20 7.36 24.96
N ALA A 2 -11.86 7.25 24.94
CA ALA A 2 -11.11 7.10 23.69
C ALA A 2 -11.31 5.72 23.05
N ARG A 3 -11.40 4.66 23.84
CA ARG A 3 -11.63 3.28 23.38
C ARG A 3 -13.00 3.14 22.75
N ASP A 4 -14.05 3.64 23.42
CA ASP A 4 -15.42 3.58 22.94
C ASP A 4 -15.58 4.29 21.60
N HIS A 5 -14.87 5.41 21.42
CA HIS A 5 -14.85 6.15 20.16
C HIS A 5 -14.15 5.37 19.02
N ILE A 6 -13.04 4.69 19.31
CA ILE A 6 -12.35 3.84 18.33
C ILE A 6 -13.24 2.66 17.93
N ASP A 7 -13.94 2.06 18.86
CA ASP A 7 -14.86 0.95 18.60
C ASP A 7 -16.02 1.41 17.68
N ASP A 8 -16.60 2.59 17.94
CA ASP A 8 -17.63 3.19 17.08
C ASP A 8 -17.12 3.47 15.66
N LEU A 9 -15.96 4.12 15.52
CA LEU A 9 -15.33 4.37 14.22
C LEU A 9 -15.10 3.05 13.45
N SER A 10 -14.61 2.03 14.13
CA SER A 10 -14.35 0.73 13.52
C SER A 10 -15.64 0.08 13.00
N HIS A 11 -16.73 0.13 13.78
CA HIS A 11 -18.04 -0.39 13.34
C HIS A 11 -18.58 0.36 12.12
N ARG A 12 -18.44 1.68 12.09
CA ARG A 12 -18.88 2.51 10.97
C ARG A 12 -18.08 2.18 9.69
N ILE A 13 -16.74 2.08 9.77
CA ILE A 13 -15.87 1.67 8.66
C ILE A 13 -16.28 0.28 8.14
N ILE A 14 -16.47 -0.70 9.03
CA ILE A 14 -16.91 -2.05 8.66
C ILE A 14 -18.25 -2.02 7.91
N ASN A 15 -19.18 -1.17 8.31
CA ASN A 15 -20.46 -1.02 7.64
C ASN A 15 -20.29 -0.42 6.22
N GLN A 16 -19.40 0.55 6.04
CA GLN A 16 -19.10 1.08 4.70
C GLN A 16 -18.40 0.03 3.82
N ILE A 17 -17.46 -0.74 4.37
CA ILE A 17 -16.82 -1.86 3.64
C ILE A 17 -17.87 -2.88 3.18
N LYS A 18 -18.87 -3.21 4.01
CA LYS A 18 -19.94 -4.14 3.62
C LYS A 18 -20.80 -3.59 2.48
N LYS A 19 -21.13 -2.29 2.49
CA LYS A 19 -21.87 -1.63 1.42
C LYS A 19 -21.07 -1.65 0.11
N LEU A 20 -19.83 -1.19 0.17
CA LEU A 20 -18.89 -1.19 -0.94
C LEU A 20 -18.71 -2.60 -1.54
N HIS A 21 -18.49 -3.60 -0.69
CA HIS A 21 -18.35 -4.98 -1.13
C HIS A 21 -19.59 -5.47 -1.89
N LYS A 22 -20.79 -5.16 -1.37
CA LYS A 22 -22.07 -5.49 -2.05
C LYS A 22 -22.20 -4.79 -3.40
N GLU A 23 -21.74 -3.54 -3.52
CA GLU A 23 -21.77 -2.76 -4.75
C GLU A 23 -20.83 -3.33 -5.81
N ILE A 24 -19.56 -3.60 -5.46
CA ILE A 24 -18.55 -4.10 -6.39
C ILE A 24 -18.84 -5.55 -6.80
N PHE A 25 -19.02 -6.43 -5.82
CA PHE A 25 -19.10 -7.88 -6.06
C PHE A 25 -20.53 -8.38 -6.29
N LYS A 26 -21.53 -7.55 -5.97
CA LYS A 26 -22.95 -7.93 -6.06
C LYS A 26 -23.22 -9.22 -5.28
N ASN A 27 -23.43 -10.33 -6.00
CA ASN A 27 -23.67 -11.64 -5.40
C ASN A 27 -22.56 -12.66 -5.72
N GLU A 28 -21.42 -12.19 -6.24
CA GLU A 28 -20.30 -13.08 -6.51
C GLU A 28 -19.66 -13.59 -5.23
N LYS A 29 -19.26 -14.85 -5.24
CA LYS A 29 -18.45 -15.41 -4.16
C LYS A 29 -17.06 -14.80 -4.20
N THR A 30 -16.61 -14.26 -3.08
CA THR A 30 -15.31 -13.62 -2.93
C THR A 30 -14.38 -14.42 -2.04
N VAL A 31 -13.08 -14.26 -2.30
CA VAL A 31 -11.99 -14.71 -1.44
C VAL A 31 -11.26 -13.45 -0.94
N ALA A 32 -11.03 -13.38 0.37
CA ALA A 32 -10.24 -12.32 0.97
C ALA A 32 -8.78 -12.74 1.11
N GLU A 33 -7.87 -11.76 1.04
CA GLU A 33 -6.45 -11.91 1.32
C GLU A 33 -5.76 -13.01 0.51
N ARG A 34 -6.08 -13.11 -0.78
CA ARG A 34 -5.46 -14.11 -1.65
C ARG A 34 -4.02 -13.77 -1.99
N TYR A 35 -3.10 -14.70 -1.74
CA TYR A 35 -1.72 -14.59 -2.19
C TYR A 35 -1.62 -14.77 -3.71
N VAL A 36 -0.83 -13.90 -4.33
CA VAL A 36 -0.47 -13.96 -5.75
C VAL A 36 1.04 -13.81 -5.90
N ALA A 37 1.58 -14.43 -6.93
CA ALA A 37 2.99 -14.33 -7.29
C ALA A 37 3.13 -14.14 -8.81
N GLN A 38 4.09 -13.33 -9.24
CA GLN A 38 4.39 -13.09 -10.64
C GLN A 38 5.88 -13.26 -10.89
N ALA A 39 6.24 -14.26 -11.70
CA ALA A 39 7.57 -14.38 -12.25
C ALA A 39 7.82 -13.29 -13.31
N VAL A 40 8.93 -12.59 -13.18
CA VAL A 40 9.37 -11.59 -14.16
C VAL A 40 10.76 -11.98 -14.64
N LYS A 41 10.89 -12.31 -15.94
CA LYS A 41 12.11 -12.91 -16.52
C LYS A 41 13.44 -12.21 -16.17
N LYS A 42 13.41 -10.90 -15.93
CA LYS A 42 14.61 -10.12 -15.59
C LYS A 42 14.93 -10.06 -14.10
N LEU A 43 14.04 -10.54 -13.23
CA LEU A 43 14.21 -10.54 -11.78
C LEU A 43 14.65 -11.92 -11.28
N TRP A 44 15.38 -11.95 -10.19
CA TRP A 44 15.83 -13.19 -9.57
C TRP A 44 14.74 -13.89 -8.78
N HIS A 45 13.80 -13.10 -8.23
CA HIS A 45 12.74 -13.57 -7.38
C HIS A 45 11.40 -13.19 -7.95
N ASP A 46 10.40 -13.99 -7.69
CA ASP A 46 9.03 -13.64 -7.98
C ASP A 46 8.60 -12.45 -7.12
N ILE A 47 7.81 -11.56 -7.72
CA ILE A 47 7.12 -10.52 -6.97
C ILE A 47 5.89 -11.18 -6.35
N VAL A 48 5.69 -10.97 -5.05
CA VAL A 48 4.57 -11.54 -4.31
C VAL A 48 3.70 -10.45 -3.72
N GLY A 49 2.42 -10.71 -3.56
CA GLY A 49 1.48 -9.80 -2.94
C GLY A 49 0.25 -10.51 -2.41
N ARG A 50 -0.66 -9.74 -1.82
CA ARG A 50 -1.89 -10.25 -1.24
C ARG A 50 -3.05 -9.31 -1.59
N ILE A 51 -3.98 -9.80 -2.39
CA ILE A 51 -5.18 -9.08 -2.83
C ILE A 51 -6.18 -9.05 -1.68
N ASP A 52 -6.73 -7.87 -1.37
CA ASP A 52 -7.68 -7.72 -0.27
C ASP A 52 -8.98 -8.50 -0.52
N TYR A 53 -9.59 -8.35 -1.71
CA TYR A 53 -10.80 -9.09 -2.11
C TYR A 53 -10.76 -9.45 -3.58
N GLU A 54 -11.12 -10.68 -3.90
CA GLU A 54 -11.14 -11.19 -5.27
C GLU A 54 -12.37 -12.08 -5.51
N SER A 55 -12.95 -11.99 -6.71
CA SER A 55 -13.96 -12.90 -7.22
C SER A 55 -13.46 -13.61 -8.49
N THR A 56 -14.34 -14.26 -9.23
CA THR A 56 -13.99 -14.91 -10.49
C THR A 56 -13.52 -13.91 -11.54
N HIS A 57 -14.12 -12.72 -11.61
CA HIS A 57 -13.93 -11.78 -12.73
C HIS A 57 -13.24 -10.47 -12.34
N LEU A 58 -13.20 -10.15 -11.06
CA LEU A 58 -12.70 -8.87 -10.58
C LEU A 58 -11.95 -9.00 -9.26
N PHE A 59 -11.14 -7.98 -8.95
CA PHE A 59 -10.52 -7.83 -7.63
C PHE A 59 -10.66 -6.38 -7.15
N ASN A 60 -10.57 -6.19 -5.85
CA ASN A 60 -10.57 -4.88 -5.21
C ASN A 60 -9.40 -4.75 -4.25
N GLU A 61 -8.64 -3.67 -4.39
CA GLU A 61 -7.65 -3.20 -3.43
C GLU A 61 -8.32 -2.15 -2.55
N LEU A 62 -8.31 -2.37 -1.24
CA LEU A 62 -9.03 -1.56 -0.27
C LEU A 62 -8.05 -0.72 0.56
N LYS A 63 -8.29 0.59 0.62
CA LYS A 63 -7.52 1.52 1.47
C LYS A 63 -8.43 2.21 2.47
N VAL A 64 -8.22 1.93 3.74
CA VAL A 64 -8.96 2.57 4.83
C VAL A 64 -8.30 3.89 5.19
N LYS A 65 -9.10 4.95 5.26
CA LYS A 65 -8.71 6.33 5.59
C LYS A 65 -9.47 6.81 6.83
N PRO A 66 -9.14 6.29 8.03
CA PRO A 66 -9.85 6.63 9.25
C PRO A 66 -9.61 8.08 9.67
N SER A 67 -10.51 8.59 10.48
CA SER A 67 -10.31 9.85 11.19
C SER A 67 -8.99 9.87 11.94
N LYS A 68 -8.34 11.02 11.95
CA LYS A 68 -7.08 11.22 12.67
C LYS A 68 -7.30 12.09 13.90
N LEU A 69 -6.60 11.77 14.98
CA LEU A 69 -6.58 12.57 16.20
C LEU A 69 -5.61 13.74 16.06
N PHE A 70 -6.10 14.96 16.20
CA PHE A 70 -5.31 16.18 16.14
C PHE A 70 -5.32 16.90 17.49
N LYS A 71 -4.18 17.47 17.85
CA LYS A 71 -4.07 18.39 19.00
C LYS A 71 -4.42 19.81 18.52
N ARG A 72 -5.29 20.52 19.26
CA ARG A 72 -5.57 21.95 19.01
C ARG A 72 -4.31 22.78 19.30
N LYS A 73 -3.99 23.71 18.39
CA LYS A 73 -2.90 24.67 18.63
C LYS A 73 -3.19 25.47 19.91
N ASN A 74 -2.21 25.50 20.82
CA ASN A 74 -2.25 26.25 22.08
C ASN A 74 -3.26 25.76 23.14
N LYS A 75 -3.74 24.51 23.04
CA LYS A 75 -4.59 23.89 24.07
C LYS A 75 -4.21 22.42 24.22
N ASP A 76 -4.34 21.87 25.42
CA ASP A 76 -4.21 20.42 25.65
C ASP A 76 -5.51 19.67 25.32
N GLU A 77 -6.16 20.09 24.25
CA GLU A 77 -7.38 19.48 23.73
C GLU A 77 -7.10 18.73 22.44
N TYR A 78 -7.67 17.54 22.31
CA TYR A 78 -7.60 16.71 21.12
C TYR A 78 -8.98 16.60 20.46
N TYR A 79 -9.01 16.51 19.14
CA TYR A 79 -10.22 16.28 18.37
C TYR A 79 -9.97 15.33 17.21
N TRP A 80 -10.97 14.54 16.88
CA TRP A 80 -10.94 13.69 15.70
C TRP A 80 -11.33 14.49 14.47
N LYS A 81 -10.55 14.34 13.41
CA LYS A 81 -10.83 14.94 12.11
C LYS A 81 -10.94 13.85 11.07
N GLN A 82 -12.11 13.75 10.49
CA GLN A 82 -12.36 12.87 9.34
C GLN A 82 -11.55 13.33 8.14
N GLN A 83 -11.10 12.36 7.32
CA GLN A 83 -10.49 12.61 6.03
C GLN A 83 -11.59 12.58 4.95
N GLU A 84 -11.80 13.67 4.26
CA GLU A 84 -12.60 13.69 3.04
C GLU A 84 -11.95 12.79 1.99
N LEU A 85 -12.75 11.89 1.38
CA LEU A 85 -12.23 10.98 0.36
C LEU A 85 -12.07 11.73 -0.96
N SER A 86 -10.85 11.70 -1.50
CA SER A 86 -10.52 12.29 -2.78
C SER A 86 -9.39 11.49 -3.44
N GLU A 87 -9.18 11.69 -4.73
CA GLU A 87 -8.08 11.07 -5.47
C GLU A 87 -6.70 11.50 -4.94
N ASP A 88 -6.58 12.67 -4.31
CA ASP A 88 -5.33 13.15 -3.70
C ASP A 88 -4.84 12.24 -2.56
N LEU A 89 -5.71 11.39 -2.02
CA LEU A 89 -5.34 10.37 -1.03
C LEU A 89 -4.77 9.10 -1.64
N ILE A 90 -4.71 9.02 -2.98
CA ILE A 90 -4.22 7.86 -3.71
C ILE A 90 -2.75 8.09 -4.05
N PHE A 91 -1.89 7.39 -3.33
CA PHE A 91 -0.45 7.45 -3.56
C PHE A 91 -0.03 6.60 -4.76
N ASP A 92 1.09 6.96 -5.40
CA ASP A 92 1.64 6.23 -6.55
C ASP A 92 1.83 4.73 -6.29
N ASP A 93 2.11 4.34 -5.05
CA ASP A 93 2.29 2.94 -4.69
C ASP A 93 0.99 2.12 -4.74
N TYR A 94 -0.19 2.77 -4.61
CA TYR A 94 -1.46 2.07 -4.77
C TYR A 94 -1.70 1.68 -6.23
N TRP A 95 -1.33 2.57 -7.17
CA TRP A 95 -1.40 2.26 -8.61
C TRP A 95 -0.48 1.10 -8.99
N LYS A 96 0.72 1.03 -8.40
CA LYS A 96 1.66 -0.08 -8.60
C LYS A 96 1.11 -1.38 -8.04
N GLN A 97 0.46 -1.35 -6.86
CA GLN A 97 -0.21 -2.54 -6.29
C GLN A 97 -1.33 -3.04 -7.20
N VAL A 98 -2.22 -2.16 -7.64
CA VAL A 98 -3.31 -2.51 -8.56
C VAL A 98 -2.75 -3.07 -9.87
N ALA A 99 -1.73 -2.44 -10.44
CA ALA A 99 -1.07 -2.91 -11.66
C ALA A 99 -0.45 -4.30 -11.49
N PHE A 100 0.17 -4.56 -10.35
CA PHE A 100 0.72 -5.87 -10.03
C PHE A 100 -0.38 -6.94 -9.95
N TYR A 101 -1.46 -6.69 -9.22
CA TYR A 101 -2.57 -7.64 -9.09
C TYR A 101 -3.31 -7.87 -10.41
N TRP A 102 -3.49 -6.80 -11.19
CA TRP A 102 -4.03 -6.91 -12.54
C TRP A 102 -3.15 -7.81 -13.42
N LYS A 103 -1.83 -7.66 -13.37
CA LYS A 103 -0.88 -8.49 -14.13
C LYS A 103 -0.90 -9.95 -13.69
N CYS A 104 -1.06 -10.22 -12.40
CA CYS A 104 -1.15 -11.58 -11.85
C CYS A 104 -2.43 -12.29 -12.22
N THR A 105 -3.56 -11.56 -12.31
CA THR A 105 -4.89 -12.17 -12.38
C THR A 105 -5.57 -12.02 -13.72
N GLY A 106 -5.25 -10.98 -14.48
CA GLY A 106 -5.98 -10.60 -15.70
C GLY A 106 -7.40 -10.11 -15.45
N LYS A 107 -7.80 -9.89 -14.19
CA LYS A 107 -9.17 -9.54 -13.78
C LYS A 107 -9.39 -8.04 -13.80
N LYS A 108 -10.68 -7.64 -13.87
CA LYS A 108 -11.08 -6.23 -13.76
C LYS A 108 -10.67 -5.66 -12.41
N PRO A 109 -9.87 -4.58 -12.38
CA PRO A 109 -9.40 -3.96 -11.15
C PRO A 109 -10.41 -2.98 -10.57
N PHE A 110 -10.45 -2.93 -9.23
CA PHE A 110 -11.06 -1.88 -8.45
C PHE A 110 -10.07 -1.38 -7.40
N LEU A 111 -10.04 -0.08 -7.16
CA LEU A 111 -9.36 0.56 -6.04
C LEU A 111 -10.38 1.33 -5.23
N SER A 112 -10.47 1.04 -3.95
CA SER A 112 -11.47 1.65 -3.08
C SER A 112 -10.83 2.36 -1.90
N LEU A 113 -11.31 3.57 -1.62
CA LEU A 113 -11.02 4.28 -0.38
C LEU A 113 -12.26 4.26 0.50
N VAL A 114 -12.08 4.03 1.79
CA VAL A 114 -13.19 3.96 2.77
C VAL A 114 -12.82 4.76 4.01
N ASN A 115 -13.75 5.57 4.49
CA ASN A 115 -13.71 6.18 5.82
C ASN A 115 -14.94 5.77 6.64
N GLU A 116 -15.23 6.45 7.74
CA GLU A 116 -16.33 6.12 8.64
C GLU A 116 -17.71 6.37 8.02
N ASP A 117 -17.81 7.33 7.10
CA ASP A 117 -19.09 7.83 6.62
C ASP A 117 -19.37 7.50 5.16
N ASP A 118 -18.29 7.29 4.37
CA ASP A 118 -18.41 7.15 2.93
C ASP A 118 -17.34 6.20 2.36
N TYR A 119 -17.47 5.91 1.07
CA TYR A 119 -16.46 5.20 0.27
C TYR A 119 -16.40 5.77 -1.15
N MET A 120 -15.23 5.66 -1.76
CA MET A 120 -14.98 6.02 -3.15
C MET A 120 -14.48 4.79 -3.89
N ILE A 121 -15.01 4.55 -5.08
CA ILE A 121 -14.63 3.43 -5.95
C ILE A 121 -14.04 3.99 -7.23
N LEU A 122 -12.88 3.50 -7.60
CA LEU A 122 -12.27 3.70 -8.92
C LEU A 122 -12.25 2.37 -9.65
N ASP A 123 -12.75 2.36 -10.86
CA ASP A 123 -12.82 1.18 -11.72
C ASP A 123 -12.16 1.45 -13.08
N ASP A 124 -12.34 0.57 -14.05
CA ASP A 124 -11.76 0.65 -15.39
C ASP A 124 -12.22 1.84 -16.25
N THR A 125 -13.20 2.63 -15.78
CA THR A 125 -13.56 3.91 -16.42
C THR A 125 -12.57 5.02 -16.07
N HIS A 126 -11.84 4.88 -14.95
CA HIS A 126 -10.82 5.84 -14.54
C HIS A 126 -9.56 5.69 -15.40
N GLU A 127 -8.97 6.81 -15.85
CA GLU A 127 -7.81 6.79 -16.77
C GLU A 127 -6.63 5.95 -16.26
N LYS A 128 -6.31 6.05 -14.95
CA LYS A 128 -5.21 5.31 -14.32
C LYS A 128 -5.50 3.81 -14.08
N MET A 129 -6.74 3.38 -14.31
CA MET A 129 -7.16 1.96 -14.24
C MET A 129 -7.19 1.28 -15.62
N ARG A 130 -6.89 2.02 -16.68
CA ARG A 130 -6.81 1.48 -18.03
C ARG A 130 -5.61 0.57 -18.20
N ALA A 131 -5.73 -0.44 -19.07
CA ALA A 131 -4.71 -1.46 -19.27
C ALA A 131 -3.33 -0.89 -19.66
N ASP A 132 -3.28 0.16 -20.48
CA ASP A 132 -2.06 0.83 -20.89
C ASP A 132 -1.34 1.49 -19.70
N HIS A 133 -2.09 2.16 -18.82
CA HIS A 133 -1.55 2.77 -17.62
C HIS A 133 -1.09 1.71 -16.59
N LEU A 134 -1.88 0.67 -16.37
CA LEU A 134 -1.52 -0.43 -15.47
C LEU A 134 -0.26 -1.17 -15.95
N GLU A 135 -0.12 -1.41 -17.26
CA GLU A 135 1.12 -1.98 -17.83
C GLU A 135 2.31 -1.06 -17.60
N TYR A 136 2.15 0.25 -17.78
CA TYR A 136 3.19 1.23 -17.50
C TYR A 136 3.61 1.22 -16.01
N GLN A 137 2.68 1.22 -15.07
CA GLN A 137 2.95 1.16 -13.62
C GLN A 137 3.66 -0.15 -13.23
N PHE A 138 3.23 -1.28 -13.79
CA PHE A 138 3.89 -2.57 -13.58
C PHE A 138 5.34 -2.53 -14.07
N ASN A 139 5.59 -1.96 -15.24
CA ASN A 139 6.92 -1.82 -15.81
C ASN A 139 7.81 -0.88 -14.98
N LEU A 140 7.28 0.23 -14.46
CA LEU A 140 8.02 1.12 -13.55
C LEU A 140 8.44 0.38 -12.28
N MET A 141 7.51 -0.36 -11.65
CA MET A 141 7.78 -1.14 -10.45
C MET A 141 8.86 -2.20 -10.70
N THR A 142 8.71 -3.01 -11.76
CA THR A 142 9.66 -4.08 -12.08
C THR A 142 11.04 -3.55 -12.48
N ASN A 143 11.13 -2.38 -13.14
CA ASN A 143 12.38 -1.71 -13.44
C ASN A 143 13.07 -1.21 -12.17
N LYS A 144 12.31 -0.69 -11.20
CA LYS A 144 12.87 -0.26 -9.91
C LYS A 144 13.44 -1.46 -9.15
N ILE A 145 12.71 -2.57 -9.06
CA ILE A 145 13.18 -3.82 -8.42
C ILE A 145 14.45 -4.33 -9.13
N TYR A 146 14.45 -4.41 -10.46
CA TYR A 146 15.61 -4.85 -11.23
C TYR A 146 16.86 -4.00 -10.95
N ARG A 147 16.72 -2.68 -10.89
CA ARG A 147 17.86 -1.80 -10.54
C ARG A 147 18.39 -2.10 -9.15
N TRP A 148 17.54 -2.32 -8.16
CA TRP A 148 17.96 -2.72 -6.81
C TRP A 148 18.72 -4.05 -6.81
N GLU A 149 18.23 -5.06 -7.52
CA GLU A 149 18.91 -6.34 -7.66
C GLU A 149 20.30 -6.15 -8.31
N GLN A 150 20.41 -5.33 -9.36
CA GLN A 150 21.71 -5.04 -9.99
C GLN A 150 22.68 -4.31 -9.03
N MET A 151 22.20 -3.41 -8.20
CA MET A 151 23.02 -2.74 -7.18
C MET A 151 23.53 -3.74 -6.14
N ILE A 152 22.68 -4.66 -5.67
CA ILE A 152 23.08 -5.73 -4.74
C ILE A 152 24.17 -6.62 -5.37
N ILE A 153 24.03 -6.98 -6.64
CA ILE A 153 25.06 -7.75 -7.37
C ILE A 153 26.36 -6.96 -7.44
N TYR A 154 26.28 -5.70 -7.85
CA TYR A 154 27.46 -4.84 -8.01
C TYR A 154 28.25 -4.76 -6.69
N CYS A 155 27.57 -4.58 -5.58
CA CYS A 155 28.18 -4.54 -4.25
C CYS A 155 28.58 -5.94 -3.72
N LYS A 156 28.33 -7.02 -4.46
CA LYS A 156 28.64 -8.41 -4.02
C LYS A 156 28.09 -8.74 -2.64
N GLY A 157 26.96 -8.15 -2.25
CA GLY A 157 26.38 -8.29 -0.93
C GLY A 157 27.07 -7.48 0.18
N ASN A 158 28.05 -6.63 -0.16
CA ASN A 158 28.68 -5.72 0.79
C ASN A 158 27.74 -4.58 1.14
N LEU A 159 27.19 -4.59 2.35
CA LEU A 159 26.20 -3.61 2.80
C LEU A 159 26.78 -2.20 2.90
N SER A 160 28.07 -2.04 3.23
CA SER A 160 28.71 -0.71 3.30
C SER A 160 28.86 -0.09 1.92
N GLU A 161 29.23 -0.88 0.89
CA GLU A 161 29.26 -0.40 -0.48
C GLU A 161 27.85 -0.06 -0.99
N LEU A 162 26.85 -0.88 -0.65
CA LEU A 162 25.47 -0.60 -1.00
C LEU A 162 24.97 0.70 -0.36
N ALA A 163 25.27 0.95 0.92
CA ALA A 163 24.94 2.18 1.61
C ALA A 163 25.58 3.42 0.96
N ASN A 164 26.81 3.31 0.48
CA ASN A 164 27.50 4.43 -0.18
C ASN A 164 26.88 4.85 -1.53
N ILE A 165 26.16 3.96 -2.20
CA ILE A 165 25.55 4.22 -3.52
C ILE A 165 24.02 4.36 -3.48
N THR A 166 23.42 4.23 -2.32
CA THR A 166 21.97 4.38 -2.11
C THR A 166 21.66 5.63 -1.31
N GLU A 167 20.45 6.14 -1.48
CA GLU A 167 19.95 7.24 -0.67
C GLU A 167 19.82 6.82 0.80
N GLU A 168 19.99 7.80 1.70
CA GLU A 168 19.78 7.64 3.13
C GLU A 168 18.36 7.14 3.42
N PRO A 169 18.19 6.08 4.23
CA PRO A 169 16.87 5.57 4.56
C PRO A 169 16.13 6.47 5.54
N ASP A 170 14.88 6.79 5.25
CA ASP A 170 13.99 7.39 6.24
C ASP A 170 13.56 6.36 7.28
N LEU A 171 14.31 6.28 8.39
CA LEU A 171 14.05 5.34 9.49
C LEU A 171 12.75 5.61 10.24
N ASN A 172 12.09 6.74 9.98
CA ASN A 172 10.79 7.07 10.55
C ASN A 172 9.63 6.56 9.68
N HIS A 173 9.93 6.03 8.50
CA HIS A 173 8.90 5.50 7.61
C HIS A 173 8.28 4.23 8.21
N TYR A 174 7.05 4.34 8.71
CA TYR A 174 6.39 3.29 9.49
C TYR A 174 6.37 1.93 8.79
N TYR A 175 5.97 1.88 7.52
CA TYR A 175 5.82 0.60 6.81
C TYR A 175 7.14 -0.13 6.55
N HIS A 176 8.24 0.61 6.40
CA HIS A 176 9.55 0.01 6.16
C HIS A 176 10.22 -0.48 7.43
N TYR A 177 9.95 0.16 8.58
CA TYR A 177 10.71 -0.06 9.81
C TYR A 177 9.86 -0.42 11.04
N LYS A 178 8.54 -0.65 10.87
CA LYS A 178 7.63 -0.99 11.99
C LYS A 178 8.06 -2.23 12.77
N ASP A 179 8.63 -3.23 12.07
CA ASP A 179 9.06 -4.50 12.63
C ASP A 179 10.59 -4.53 12.86
N THR A 180 11.28 -3.41 12.68
CA THR A 180 12.73 -3.31 12.80
C THR A 180 13.11 -3.08 14.26
N THR A 181 13.95 -3.95 14.81
CA THR A 181 14.47 -3.83 16.18
C THR A 181 15.42 -2.62 16.31
N ASP A 182 15.59 -2.11 17.53
CA ASP A 182 16.52 -1.00 17.78
C ASP A 182 17.96 -1.36 17.35
N LYS A 183 18.38 -2.59 17.57
CA LYS A 183 19.69 -3.08 17.10
C LYS A 183 19.83 -3.01 15.59
N GLN A 184 18.79 -3.40 14.84
CA GLN A 184 18.79 -3.31 13.39
C GLN A 184 18.80 -1.84 12.92
N LYS A 185 18.03 -0.96 13.57
CA LYS A 185 18.05 0.49 13.28
C LYS A 185 19.43 1.10 13.53
N GLN A 186 20.09 0.71 14.61
CA GLN A 186 21.47 1.14 14.89
C GLN A 186 22.44 0.66 13.80
N THR A 187 22.34 -0.60 13.38
CA THR A 187 23.18 -1.13 12.28
C THR A 187 22.95 -0.34 10.99
N ILE A 188 21.69 -0.04 10.63
CA ILE A 188 21.37 0.77 9.46
C ILE A 188 22.00 2.15 9.59
N LYS A 189 21.82 2.84 10.72
CA LYS A 189 22.45 4.15 10.98
C LYS A 189 23.97 4.12 10.79
N GLN A 190 24.64 3.12 11.35
CA GLN A 190 26.09 2.96 11.19
C GLN A 190 26.50 2.76 9.73
N LEU A 191 25.75 1.97 8.94
CA LEU A 191 26.04 1.73 7.52
C LEU A 191 25.96 3.01 6.68
N TRP A 192 25.04 3.91 6.99
CA TRP A 192 24.87 5.19 6.28
C TRP A 192 25.60 6.36 6.96
N GLY A 193 26.38 6.11 8.02
CA GLY A 193 27.11 7.16 8.73
C GLY A 193 26.22 8.18 9.46
N LEU A 194 24.99 7.78 9.78
CA LEU A 194 24.05 8.63 10.51
C LEU A 194 24.43 8.68 11.98
N GLU A 195 24.53 9.88 12.55
CA GLU A 195 24.81 10.03 13.98
C GLU A 195 23.74 9.35 14.84
N ILE A 196 24.20 8.70 15.92
CA ILE A 196 23.37 7.96 16.88
C ILE A 196 22.85 8.90 17.95
#